data_96678a831ffbf2134149e6f3499aeff7
#
_entry.id   96678a831ffbf2134149e6f3499aeff7
#
_cell.length_a   1.000
_cell.length_b   1.000
_cell.length_c   1.000
_cell.angle_alpha   90.00
_cell.angle_beta   90.00
_cell.angle_gamma   90.00
#
_symmetry.space_group_name_H-M   'P 1'
#
loop_
_entity.id
_entity.type
_entity.pdbx_description
1 polymer ?
#
loop_
_entity_poly.entity_id
_entity_poly.type
_entity_poly.pdbx_seq_one_letter_code
_entity_poly.pdbx_strand_id
1 'polypeptide(L)'
;MKKFVSILLVICCAMFIFATSAFAAEDNRVVIYTAAEDERIAFLQEELDRQFPDYEIVFQSLGTGQLLSKLQAEGMNSDCDIFYDLEVVNAEIILNANPDLFVDLSDYDFSVYDSSVTGYTDRHHQYAVNGKTAGAFLVNTKMLEEEGLPIPVSYEDMLKPEYEELVSMPSPLSSGTGYSYYNGMVTLLGEDEGLAYFDTLNPNIKEYTTSGSAPAKAAVRGDVAIAYGLLWQCVQYANENEGMTVLVPDQGLAFDLFTMGMISGHETREPVKAVFDYLYNELNKPQCAKFNPDKIYVDMPAAEIPNYPASYEEITMNGLFDFEYKQNLLDMWMY
;
A
#
# COMPACT_ATOMS: atom_id res chain seq x y z
N MET A 1 30.32 18.95 55.44
CA MET A 1 29.87 17.60 55.04
C MET A 1 28.37 17.50 54.80
N LYS A 2 27.47 17.98 55.70
CA LYS A 2 25.99 17.84 55.49
C LYS A 2 25.45 18.57 54.25
N LYS A 3 25.99 19.71 53.84
CA LYS A 3 25.55 20.42 52.60
C LYS A 3 26.00 19.74 51.31
N PHE A 4 27.13 19.05 51.28
CA PHE A 4 27.61 18.31 50.11
C PHE A 4 26.81 17.04 49.89
N VAL A 5 26.38 16.36 50.94
CA VAL A 5 25.55 15.15 50.87
C VAL A 5 24.15 15.49 50.33
N SER A 6 23.55 16.63 50.73
CA SER A 6 22.24 17.07 50.25
C SER A 6 22.26 17.45 48.77
N ILE A 7 23.32 18.07 48.25
CA ILE A 7 23.47 18.41 46.84
C ILE A 7 23.65 17.14 45.99
N LEU A 8 24.42 16.17 46.46
CA LEU A 8 24.63 14.90 45.79
C LEU A 8 23.33 14.08 45.71
N LEU A 9 22.50 14.09 46.76
CA LEU A 9 21.21 13.39 46.77
C LEU A 9 20.19 14.01 45.80
N VAL A 10 20.16 15.35 45.68
CA VAL A 10 19.30 16.06 44.73
C VAL A 10 19.71 15.79 43.29
N ILE A 11 21.02 15.73 43.00
CA ILE A 11 21.53 15.41 41.67
C ILE A 11 21.25 13.94 41.31
N CYS A 12 21.39 12.99 42.25
CA CYS A 12 21.01 11.60 42.02
C CYS A 12 19.49 11.42 41.80
N CYS A 13 18.65 12.12 42.58
CA CYS A 13 17.20 12.07 42.37
C CYS A 13 16.77 12.71 41.01
N ALA A 14 17.42 13.83 40.61
CA ALA A 14 17.17 14.45 39.30
C ALA A 14 17.62 13.54 38.15
N MET A 15 18.78 12.88 38.25
CA MET A 15 19.20 11.90 37.23
C MET A 15 18.32 10.67 37.18
N PHE A 16 17.75 10.20 38.30
CA PHE A 16 16.79 9.10 38.32
C PHE A 16 15.45 9.48 37.70
N ILE A 17 14.97 10.70 37.91
CA ILE A 17 13.73 11.20 37.29
C ILE A 17 13.90 11.37 35.75
N PHE A 18 15.06 11.86 35.31
CA PHE A 18 15.38 11.97 33.88
C PHE A 18 15.57 10.59 33.22
N ALA A 19 16.19 9.63 33.91
CA ALA A 19 16.36 8.28 33.41
C ALA A 19 15.02 7.54 33.30
N THR A 20 14.13 7.66 34.28
CA THR A 20 12.78 7.04 34.23
C THR A 20 11.89 7.69 33.17
N SER A 21 12.02 8.99 32.93
CA SER A 21 11.26 9.68 31.88
C SER A 21 11.74 9.29 30.47
N ALA A 22 13.05 9.05 30.29
CA ALA A 22 13.61 8.60 29.03
C ALA A 22 13.20 7.13 28.72
N PHE A 23 13.23 6.25 29.71
CA PHE A 23 12.76 4.86 29.57
C PHE A 23 11.26 4.77 29.34
N ALA A 24 10.44 5.60 30.01
CA ALA A 24 8.99 5.62 29.79
C ALA A 24 8.62 6.19 28.40
N ALA A 25 9.40 7.13 27.85
CA ALA A 25 9.18 7.69 26.53
C ALA A 25 9.53 6.69 25.41
N GLU A 26 10.52 5.83 25.61
CA GLU A 26 10.90 4.79 24.65
C GLU A 26 9.92 3.60 24.70
N ASP A 27 9.33 3.32 25.83
CA ASP A 27 8.35 2.24 26.03
C ASP A 27 6.98 2.54 25.37
N ASN A 28 6.59 3.81 25.28
CA ASN A 28 5.33 4.25 24.69
C ASN A 28 5.40 4.56 23.17
N ARG A 29 6.55 4.40 22.55
CA ARG A 29 6.73 4.66 21.12
C ARG A 29 6.36 3.44 20.32
N VAL A 30 5.58 3.64 19.22
CA VAL A 30 5.24 2.60 18.26
C VAL A 30 5.62 3.08 16.86
N VAL A 31 6.42 2.30 16.14
CA VAL A 31 6.89 2.62 14.80
C VAL A 31 6.18 1.74 13.77
N ILE A 32 5.48 2.37 12.84
CA ILE A 32 4.74 1.70 11.77
C ILE A 32 5.44 1.97 10.45
N TYR A 33 5.97 0.93 9.80
CA TYR A 33 6.46 1.03 8.42
C TYR A 33 5.30 0.76 7.46
N THR A 34 5.12 1.62 6.46
CA THR A 34 3.98 1.51 5.56
C THR A 34 4.28 1.95 4.14
N ALA A 35 3.60 1.31 3.18
CA ALA A 35 3.54 1.75 1.78
C ALA A 35 2.24 2.49 1.45
N ALA A 36 1.40 2.81 2.46
CA ALA A 36 0.16 3.55 2.28
C ALA A 36 0.42 4.98 1.77
N GLU A 37 -0.57 5.55 1.09
CA GLU A 37 -0.56 6.91 0.58
C GLU A 37 -0.70 7.93 1.73
N ASP A 38 -0.20 9.15 1.49
CA ASP A 38 -0.16 10.22 2.49
C ASP A 38 -1.52 10.51 3.12
N GLU A 39 -2.59 10.48 2.33
CA GLU A 39 -3.97 10.72 2.78
C GLU A 39 -4.46 9.61 3.74
N ARG A 40 -4.06 8.36 3.47
CA ARG A 40 -4.37 7.21 4.33
C ARG A 40 -3.57 7.26 5.62
N ILE A 41 -2.27 7.58 5.52
CA ILE A 41 -1.40 7.78 6.69
C ILE A 41 -1.96 8.88 7.59
N ALA A 42 -2.37 10.01 7.03
CA ALA A 42 -2.95 11.11 7.80
C ALA A 42 -4.22 10.69 8.56
N PHE A 43 -5.10 9.93 7.92
CA PHE A 43 -6.30 9.39 8.56
C PHE A 43 -5.95 8.40 9.69
N LEU A 44 -5.05 7.46 9.43
CA LEU A 44 -4.62 6.48 10.43
C LEU A 44 -3.96 7.17 11.62
N GLN A 45 -3.09 8.16 11.38
CA GLN A 45 -2.42 8.93 12.43
C GLN A 45 -3.44 9.66 13.32
N GLU A 46 -4.41 10.38 12.72
CA GLU A 46 -5.45 11.09 13.45
C GLU A 46 -6.27 10.15 14.36
N GLU A 47 -6.68 9.00 13.83
CA GLU A 47 -7.46 8.03 14.58
C GLU A 47 -6.65 7.36 15.70
N LEU A 48 -5.40 7.02 15.43
CA LEU A 48 -4.51 6.41 16.41
C LEU A 48 -4.11 7.40 17.52
N ASP A 49 -3.79 8.65 17.19
CA ASP A 49 -3.49 9.70 18.18
C ASP A 49 -4.70 9.98 19.08
N ARG A 50 -5.91 9.92 18.51
CA ARG A 50 -7.16 10.09 19.27
C ARG A 50 -7.40 8.92 20.23
N GLN A 51 -7.11 7.69 19.79
CA GLN A 51 -7.33 6.47 20.57
C GLN A 51 -6.25 6.28 21.65
N PHE A 52 -5.01 6.66 21.35
CA PHE A 52 -3.83 6.43 22.18
C PHE A 52 -3.07 7.74 22.47
N PRO A 53 -3.68 8.72 23.18
CA PRO A 53 -3.09 10.05 23.36
C PRO A 53 -1.77 10.03 24.17
N ASP A 54 -1.47 8.95 24.86
CA ASP A 54 -0.25 8.79 25.65
C ASP A 54 0.88 8.06 24.91
N TYR A 55 0.62 7.59 23.65
CA TYR A 55 1.61 6.90 22.82
C TYR A 55 2.22 7.85 21.79
N GLU A 56 3.48 7.62 21.45
CA GLU A 56 4.17 8.25 20.33
C GLU A 56 4.11 7.31 19.12
N ILE A 57 3.11 7.49 18.26
CA ILE A 57 2.93 6.65 17.07
C ILE A 57 3.57 7.34 15.88
N VAL A 58 4.53 6.66 15.24
CA VAL A 58 5.34 7.20 14.16
C VAL A 58 5.18 6.36 12.90
N PHE A 59 4.64 6.96 11.85
CA PHE A 59 4.62 6.34 10.53
C PHE A 59 5.90 6.63 9.77
N GLN A 60 6.53 5.60 9.23
CA GLN A 60 7.59 5.72 8.23
C GLN A 60 7.05 5.29 6.88
N SER A 61 6.75 6.27 6.01
CA SER A 61 6.29 6.03 4.64
C SER A 61 7.46 5.60 3.75
N LEU A 62 7.28 4.53 3.01
CA LEU A 62 8.26 3.89 2.13
C LEU A 62 7.56 3.46 0.84
N GLY A 63 8.27 3.48 -0.30
CA GLY A 63 7.79 2.76 -1.47
C GLY A 63 7.79 1.25 -1.23
N THR A 64 6.93 0.50 -1.93
CA THR A 64 6.73 -0.94 -1.70
C THR A 64 8.03 -1.77 -1.74
N GLY A 65 8.89 -1.51 -2.75
CA GLY A 65 10.20 -2.17 -2.84
C GLY A 65 11.18 -1.73 -1.74
N GLN A 66 11.09 -0.48 -1.28
CA GLN A 66 11.91 0.02 -0.16
C GLN A 66 11.49 -0.61 1.16
N LEU A 67 10.18 -0.79 1.38
CA LEU A 67 9.63 -1.44 2.56
C LEU A 67 10.13 -2.90 2.65
N LEU A 68 10.02 -3.65 1.57
CA LEU A 68 10.58 -5.00 1.47
C LEU A 68 12.07 -5.02 1.82
N SER A 69 12.87 -4.22 1.10
CA SER A 69 14.33 -4.20 1.26
C SER A 69 14.76 -3.81 2.67
N LYS A 70 14.04 -2.86 3.29
CA LYS A 70 14.32 -2.39 4.64
C LYS A 70 14.02 -3.48 5.68
N LEU A 71 12.84 -4.11 5.62
CA LEU A 71 12.48 -5.21 6.53
C LEU A 71 13.43 -6.40 6.41
N GLN A 72 13.85 -6.76 5.19
CA GLN A 72 14.83 -7.82 4.97
C GLN A 72 16.21 -7.48 5.55
N ALA A 73 16.67 -6.24 5.37
CA ALA A 73 17.99 -5.81 5.85
C ALA A 73 18.05 -5.71 7.39
N GLU A 74 16.99 -5.26 8.02
CA GLU A 74 16.92 -5.06 9.47
C GLU A 74 16.59 -6.36 10.22
N GLY A 75 15.73 -7.21 9.65
CA GLY A 75 15.31 -8.47 10.25
C GLY A 75 14.75 -8.29 11.65
N MET A 76 15.14 -9.17 12.58
CA MET A 76 14.72 -9.13 14.00
C MET A 76 15.24 -7.91 14.79
N ASN A 77 16.13 -7.11 14.20
CA ASN A 77 16.65 -5.88 14.83
C ASN A 77 16.02 -4.63 14.20
N SER A 78 14.89 -4.79 13.54
CA SER A 78 14.18 -3.66 12.92
C SER A 78 13.69 -2.67 13.98
N ASP A 79 13.71 -1.38 13.63
CA ASP A 79 12.97 -0.36 14.39
C ASP A 79 11.46 -0.44 14.14
N CYS A 80 11.02 -1.20 13.15
CA CYS A 80 9.62 -1.42 12.82
C CYS A 80 8.95 -2.26 13.89
N ASP A 81 7.88 -1.78 14.49
CA ASP A 81 7.04 -2.58 15.39
C ASP A 81 5.91 -3.25 14.61
N ILE A 82 5.27 -2.49 13.73
CA ILE A 82 4.14 -2.92 12.91
C ILE A 82 4.43 -2.58 11.45
N PHE A 83 4.30 -3.54 10.55
CA PHE A 83 4.22 -3.22 9.14
C PHE A 83 2.74 -3.11 8.71
N TYR A 84 2.46 -2.16 7.83
CA TYR A 84 1.12 -1.89 7.31
C TYR A 84 1.20 -1.59 5.83
N ASP A 85 0.32 -2.16 5.01
CA ASP A 85 0.36 -2.09 3.55
C ASP A 85 1.64 -2.68 2.93
N LEU A 86 2.10 -3.81 3.46
CA LEU A 86 3.09 -4.64 2.78
C LEU A 86 2.37 -5.54 1.77
N GLU A 87 2.76 -5.49 0.50
CA GLU A 87 2.20 -6.41 -0.51
C GLU A 87 2.34 -7.86 -0.08
N VAL A 88 1.33 -8.69 -0.37
CA VAL A 88 1.30 -10.09 0.03
C VAL A 88 2.52 -10.87 -0.49
N VAL A 89 2.93 -10.63 -1.74
CA VAL A 89 4.14 -11.29 -2.30
C VAL A 89 5.40 -10.87 -1.55
N ASN A 90 5.51 -9.64 -1.09
CA ASN A 90 6.65 -9.16 -0.32
C ASN A 90 6.68 -9.75 1.09
N ALA A 91 5.51 -9.96 1.72
CA ALA A 91 5.40 -10.70 2.98
C ALA A 91 5.89 -12.14 2.81
N GLU A 92 5.49 -12.82 1.73
CA GLU A 92 5.95 -14.18 1.40
C GLU A 92 7.47 -14.25 1.15
N ILE A 93 8.03 -13.27 0.45
CA ILE A 93 9.48 -13.15 0.26
C ILE A 93 10.21 -13.10 1.60
N ILE A 94 9.72 -12.27 2.51
CA ILE A 94 10.31 -12.12 3.84
C ILE A 94 10.20 -13.43 4.62
N LEU A 95 9.04 -14.06 4.67
CA LEU A 95 8.81 -15.30 5.41
C LEU A 95 9.58 -16.48 4.83
N ASN A 96 9.79 -16.55 3.52
CA ASN A 96 10.65 -17.55 2.91
C ASN A 96 12.13 -17.40 3.32
N ALA A 97 12.60 -16.17 3.50
CA ALA A 97 13.98 -15.90 3.92
C ALA A 97 14.16 -15.96 5.46
N ASN A 98 13.16 -15.56 6.21
CA ASN A 98 13.17 -15.53 7.68
C ASN A 98 11.77 -15.88 8.22
N PRO A 99 11.46 -17.18 8.38
CA PRO A 99 10.13 -17.65 8.79
C PRO A 99 9.68 -17.16 10.17
N ASP A 100 10.61 -16.73 11.02
CA ASP A 100 10.34 -16.31 12.39
C ASP A 100 10.21 -14.80 12.54
N LEU A 101 10.29 -14.03 11.43
CA LEU A 101 10.32 -12.56 11.52
C LEU A 101 8.99 -11.95 11.96
N PHE A 102 7.87 -12.54 11.55
CA PHE A 102 6.55 -12.02 11.86
C PHE A 102 5.88 -12.81 12.97
N VAL A 103 5.12 -12.11 13.80
CA VAL A 103 4.34 -12.70 14.91
C VAL A 103 3.28 -13.64 14.38
N ASP A 104 3.10 -14.78 15.08
CA ASP A 104 1.98 -15.69 14.84
C ASP A 104 0.66 -15.01 15.31
N LEU A 105 -0.25 -14.82 14.38
CA LEU A 105 -1.56 -14.21 14.58
C LEU A 105 -2.69 -15.25 14.69
N SER A 106 -2.39 -16.53 14.94
CA SER A 106 -3.38 -17.60 14.99
C SER A 106 -4.44 -17.42 16.09
N ASP A 107 -4.17 -16.58 17.10
CA ASP A 107 -5.13 -16.20 18.14
C ASP A 107 -6.15 -15.14 17.68
N TYR A 108 -5.97 -14.53 16.51
CA TYR A 108 -6.90 -13.55 15.93
C TYR A 108 -8.01 -14.26 15.13
N ASP A 109 -9.17 -13.63 15.04
CA ASP A 109 -10.35 -14.20 14.35
C ASP A 109 -10.30 -13.97 12.83
N PHE A 110 -9.69 -14.88 12.10
CA PHE A 110 -9.64 -14.82 10.62
C PHE A 110 -10.99 -15.13 9.94
N SER A 111 -12.03 -15.56 10.67
CA SER A 111 -13.36 -15.76 10.09
C SER A 111 -14.05 -14.47 9.64
N VAL A 112 -13.48 -13.33 10.01
CA VAL A 112 -13.94 -12.00 9.56
C VAL A 112 -13.72 -11.76 8.08
N TYR A 113 -12.81 -12.51 7.44
CA TYR A 113 -12.45 -12.32 6.03
C TYR A 113 -13.46 -12.94 5.06
N ASP A 114 -13.69 -12.26 3.95
CA ASP A 114 -14.51 -12.79 2.85
C ASP A 114 -13.79 -13.95 2.14
N SER A 115 -14.59 -14.85 1.55
CA SER A 115 -14.08 -16.02 0.83
C SER A 115 -13.14 -15.67 -0.33
N SER A 116 -13.24 -14.46 -0.89
CA SER A 116 -12.34 -13.98 -1.95
C SER A 116 -10.89 -13.78 -1.49
N VAL A 117 -10.64 -13.65 -0.18
CA VAL A 117 -9.30 -13.44 0.36
C VAL A 117 -8.84 -14.47 1.40
N THR A 118 -9.69 -15.41 1.82
CA THR A 118 -9.33 -16.41 2.83
C THR A 118 -8.15 -17.30 2.42
N GLY A 119 -8.04 -17.66 1.13
CA GLY A 119 -6.91 -18.43 0.60
C GLY A 119 -5.56 -17.73 0.73
N TYR A 120 -5.56 -16.41 0.99
CA TYR A 120 -4.36 -15.60 1.19
C TYR A 120 -4.03 -15.40 2.68
N THR A 121 -5.05 -15.34 3.54
CA THR A 121 -4.89 -15.11 4.99
C THR A 121 -4.55 -16.38 5.75
N ASP A 122 -5.02 -17.54 5.31
CA ASP A 122 -4.88 -18.82 6.03
C ASP A 122 -3.52 -19.48 5.83
N ARG A 123 -2.66 -18.89 4.99
CA ARG A 123 -1.44 -19.57 4.54
C ARG A 123 -0.42 -19.76 5.66
N HIS A 124 -0.18 -18.73 6.47
CA HIS A 124 0.82 -18.74 7.53
C HIS A 124 0.33 -18.25 8.89
N HIS A 125 -0.77 -17.51 8.94
CA HIS A 125 -1.22 -16.77 10.13
C HIS A 125 -0.14 -15.81 10.70
N GLN A 126 0.81 -15.36 9.87
CA GLN A 126 1.88 -14.43 10.29
C GLN A 126 1.67 -13.03 9.75
N TYR A 127 0.62 -12.83 9.00
CA TYR A 127 0.12 -11.54 8.55
C TYR A 127 -1.40 -11.59 8.39
N ALA A 128 -2.01 -10.44 8.39
CA ALA A 128 -3.43 -10.24 8.13
C ALA A 128 -3.60 -9.37 6.87
N VAL A 129 -4.54 -9.70 6.00
CA VAL A 129 -4.87 -8.84 4.85
C VAL A 129 -5.54 -7.56 5.37
N ASN A 130 -4.98 -6.40 5.04
CA ASN A 130 -5.50 -5.11 5.46
C ASN A 130 -6.09 -4.28 4.30
N GLY A 131 -5.92 -4.72 3.07
CA GLY A 131 -6.47 -4.05 1.91
C GLY A 131 -6.38 -4.88 0.63
N LYS A 132 -7.29 -4.57 -0.30
CA LYS A 132 -7.27 -5.01 -1.68
C LYS A 132 -7.39 -3.77 -2.54
N THR A 133 -6.55 -3.62 -3.54
CA THR A 133 -6.64 -2.49 -4.44
C THR A 133 -6.38 -2.89 -5.88
N ALA A 134 -7.21 -2.36 -6.78
CA ALA A 134 -7.01 -2.49 -8.21
C ALA A 134 -6.39 -1.22 -8.78
N GLY A 135 -5.74 -1.36 -9.93
CA GLY A 135 -5.30 -0.23 -10.72
C GLY A 135 -6.29 0.11 -11.84
N ALA A 136 -6.49 1.40 -12.11
CA ALA A 136 -7.35 1.88 -13.17
C ALA A 136 -6.75 3.12 -13.86
N PHE A 137 -7.39 3.60 -14.93
CA PHE A 137 -6.93 4.81 -15.59
C PHE A 137 -7.78 6.01 -15.19
N LEU A 138 -7.13 7.09 -14.80
CA LEU A 138 -7.71 8.43 -14.73
C LEU A 138 -7.45 9.15 -16.05
N VAL A 139 -8.50 9.64 -16.68
CA VAL A 139 -8.43 10.31 -17.99
C VAL A 139 -8.86 11.75 -17.85
N ASN A 140 -8.00 12.68 -18.24
CA ASN A 140 -8.29 14.10 -18.36
C ASN A 140 -8.95 14.35 -19.74
N THR A 141 -10.27 14.34 -19.75
CA THR A 141 -11.05 14.46 -21.00
C THR A 141 -10.94 15.85 -21.61
N LYS A 142 -10.74 16.91 -20.80
CA LYS A 142 -10.52 18.27 -21.31
C LYS A 142 -9.24 18.35 -22.12
N MET A 143 -8.16 17.78 -21.61
CA MET A 143 -6.86 17.78 -22.29
C MET A 143 -6.95 17.01 -23.62
N LEU A 144 -7.62 15.85 -23.64
CA LEU A 144 -7.83 15.11 -24.88
C LEU A 144 -8.71 15.87 -25.88
N GLU A 145 -9.76 16.55 -25.41
CA GLU A 145 -10.65 17.36 -26.27
C GLU A 145 -9.89 18.56 -26.89
N GLU A 146 -9.03 19.23 -26.11
CA GLU A 146 -8.20 20.34 -26.60
C GLU A 146 -7.22 19.89 -27.70
N GLU A 147 -6.69 18.67 -27.62
CA GLU A 147 -5.81 18.06 -28.63
C GLU A 147 -6.62 17.39 -29.77
N GLY A 148 -7.96 17.34 -29.68
CA GLY A 148 -8.82 16.68 -30.66
C GLY A 148 -8.72 15.16 -30.67
N LEU A 149 -8.32 14.56 -29.53
CA LEU A 149 -8.08 13.12 -29.38
C LEU A 149 -9.31 12.41 -28.77
N PRO A 150 -9.56 11.15 -29.16
CA PRO A 150 -10.63 10.37 -28.58
C PRO A 150 -10.32 10.01 -27.11
N ILE A 151 -11.38 9.74 -26.32
CA ILE A 151 -11.23 9.16 -25.00
C ILE A 151 -10.99 7.67 -25.17
N PRO A 152 -9.91 7.09 -24.59
CA PRO A 152 -9.67 5.65 -24.67
C PRO A 152 -10.72 4.87 -23.87
N VAL A 153 -11.05 3.64 -24.30
CA VAL A 153 -12.04 2.77 -23.66
C VAL A 153 -11.54 1.35 -23.38
N SER A 154 -10.31 1.04 -23.78
CA SER A 154 -9.72 -0.30 -23.61
C SER A 154 -8.21 -0.22 -23.39
N TYR A 155 -7.59 -1.35 -23.03
CA TYR A 155 -6.13 -1.46 -22.96
C TYR A 155 -5.48 -1.27 -24.34
N GLU A 156 -6.11 -1.75 -25.42
CA GLU A 156 -5.62 -1.59 -26.78
C GLU A 156 -5.62 -0.12 -27.23
N ASP A 157 -6.60 0.66 -26.77
CA ASP A 157 -6.64 2.08 -27.11
C ASP A 157 -5.41 2.82 -26.58
N MET A 158 -4.85 2.39 -25.44
CA MET A 158 -3.63 2.98 -24.87
C MET A 158 -2.41 2.86 -25.79
N LEU A 159 -2.44 1.90 -26.73
CA LEU A 159 -1.33 1.65 -27.66
C LEU A 159 -1.35 2.56 -28.90
N LYS A 160 -2.41 3.36 -29.08
CA LYS A 160 -2.53 4.23 -30.24
C LYS A 160 -1.47 5.33 -30.22
N PRO A 161 -0.77 5.55 -31.33
CA PRO A 161 0.35 6.52 -31.37
C PRO A 161 -0.11 7.98 -31.18
N GLU A 162 -1.39 8.26 -31.26
CA GLU A 162 -1.96 9.58 -31.00
C GLU A 162 -1.86 10.00 -29.53
N TYR A 163 -1.55 9.07 -28.61
CA TYR A 163 -1.31 9.37 -27.19
C TYR A 163 0.20 9.50 -26.85
N GLU A 164 1.07 9.68 -27.84
CA GLU A 164 2.51 9.86 -27.64
C GLU A 164 2.79 10.91 -26.55
N GLU A 165 3.58 10.53 -25.52
CA GLU A 165 3.92 11.36 -24.35
C GLU A 165 2.71 11.93 -23.55
N LEU A 166 1.53 11.33 -23.65
CA LEU A 166 0.33 11.74 -22.90
C LEU A 166 -0.03 10.81 -21.74
N VAL A 167 0.68 9.71 -21.57
CA VAL A 167 0.40 8.70 -20.54
C VAL A 167 1.45 8.77 -19.41
N SER A 168 1.02 8.60 -18.18
CA SER A 168 1.91 8.34 -17.04
C SER A 168 1.49 7.08 -16.32
N MET A 169 2.46 6.27 -15.90
CA MET A 169 2.23 5.09 -15.07
C MET A 169 3.35 4.92 -14.03
N PRO A 170 3.10 4.20 -12.93
CA PRO A 170 4.16 3.87 -11.99
C PRO A 170 5.12 2.84 -12.58
N SER A 171 6.41 2.93 -12.26
CA SER A 171 7.37 1.90 -12.63
C SER A 171 7.10 0.61 -11.87
N PRO A 172 7.06 -0.55 -12.54
CA PRO A 172 6.94 -1.87 -11.88
C PRO A 172 8.08 -2.16 -10.90
N LEU A 173 9.25 -1.58 -11.12
CA LEU A 173 10.43 -1.80 -10.27
C LEU A 173 10.33 -1.14 -8.89
N SER A 174 9.48 -0.11 -8.75
CA SER A 174 9.41 0.69 -7.51
C SER A 174 8.02 0.77 -6.88
N SER A 175 6.98 0.42 -7.63
CA SER A 175 5.59 0.55 -7.23
C SER A 175 4.80 -0.74 -7.44
N GLY A 176 4.08 -1.19 -6.41
CA GLY A 176 3.15 -2.31 -6.51
C GLY A 176 2.04 -2.07 -7.53
N THR A 177 1.51 -0.83 -7.61
CA THR A 177 0.52 -0.47 -8.63
C THR A 177 1.08 -0.60 -10.05
N GLY A 178 2.35 -0.24 -10.25
CA GLY A 178 3.03 -0.45 -11.53
C GLY A 178 3.24 -1.95 -11.81
N TYR A 179 3.66 -2.71 -10.79
CA TYR A 179 3.83 -4.15 -10.92
C TYR A 179 2.50 -4.86 -11.20
N SER A 180 1.40 -4.47 -10.54
CA SER A 180 0.09 -5.08 -10.78
C SER A 180 -0.40 -4.83 -12.21
N TYR A 181 -0.16 -3.64 -12.79
CA TYR A 181 -0.47 -3.40 -14.19
C TYR A 181 0.38 -4.28 -15.11
N TYR A 182 1.69 -4.32 -14.88
CA TYR A 182 2.63 -5.09 -15.68
C TYR A 182 2.29 -6.59 -15.66
N ASN A 183 2.19 -7.17 -14.47
CA ASN A 183 1.82 -8.59 -14.31
C ASN A 183 0.39 -8.86 -14.77
N GLY A 184 -0.55 -7.93 -14.55
CA GLY A 184 -1.91 -8.05 -15.01
C GLY A 184 -2.00 -8.20 -16.54
N MET A 185 -1.25 -7.40 -17.29
CA MET A 185 -1.20 -7.52 -18.76
C MET A 185 -0.52 -8.80 -19.22
N VAL A 186 0.56 -9.23 -18.56
CA VAL A 186 1.20 -10.52 -18.84
C VAL A 186 0.26 -11.69 -18.51
N THR A 187 -0.52 -11.59 -17.45
CA THR A 187 -1.53 -12.60 -17.10
C THR A 187 -2.66 -12.66 -18.13
N LEU A 188 -3.14 -11.49 -18.57
CA LEU A 188 -4.27 -11.38 -19.51
C LEU A 188 -3.90 -11.84 -20.92
N LEU A 189 -2.73 -11.46 -21.40
CA LEU A 189 -2.33 -11.65 -22.81
C LEU A 189 -1.39 -12.86 -23.01
N GLY A 190 -0.77 -13.36 -21.94
CA GLY A 190 0.37 -14.26 -22.02
C GLY A 190 1.69 -13.48 -21.98
N GLU A 191 2.81 -14.20 -21.71
CA GLU A 191 4.11 -13.54 -21.46
C GLU A 191 4.58 -12.74 -22.68
N ASP A 192 4.67 -13.36 -23.85
CA ASP A 192 5.20 -12.70 -25.06
C ASP A 192 4.38 -11.48 -25.46
N GLU A 193 3.03 -11.61 -25.54
CA GLU A 193 2.13 -10.53 -25.90
C GLU A 193 2.03 -9.45 -24.80
N GLY A 194 2.10 -9.85 -23.55
CA GLY A 194 2.10 -8.92 -22.41
C GLY A 194 3.37 -8.04 -22.38
N LEU A 195 4.53 -8.61 -22.68
CA LEU A 195 5.78 -7.85 -22.83
C LEU A 195 5.70 -6.92 -24.06
N ALA A 196 5.26 -7.44 -25.21
CA ALA A 196 5.10 -6.65 -26.44
C ALA A 196 4.07 -5.50 -26.29
N TYR A 197 3.09 -5.65 -25.40
CA TYR A 197 2.16 -4.59 -25.05
C TYR A 197 2.92 -3.36 -24.51
N PHE A 198 3.84 -3.56 -23.55
CA PHE A 198 4.62 -2.45 -22.98
C PHE A 198 5.65 -1.89 -23.94
N ASP A 199 6.23 -2.69 -24.85
CA ASP A 199 7.07 -2.19 -25.93
C ASP A 199 6.31 -1.20 -26.82
N THR A 200 5.04 -1.51 -27.11
CA THR A 200 4.16 -0.67 -27.93
C THR A 200 3.64 0.55 -27.15
N LEU A 201 3.37 0.40 -25.84
CA LEU A 201 2.89 1.47 -24.97
C LEU A 201 3.99 2.49 -24.65
N ASN A 202 5.24 2.06 -24.56
CA ASN A 202 6.35 2.89 -24.08
C ASN A 202 6.50 4.26 -24.77
N PRO A 203 6.34 4.42 -26.10
CA PRO A 203 6.35 5.74 -26.73
C PRO A 203 5.27 6.70 -26.24
N ASN A 204 4.15 6.17 -25.72
CA ASN A 204 3.05 6.97 -25.19
C ASN A 204 3.32 7.41 -23.72
N ILE A 205 4.28 6.75 -23.04
CA ILE A 205 4.62 7.08 -21.66
C ILE A 205 5.52 8.29 -21.61
N LYS A 206 5.01 9.37 -21.01
CA LYS A 206 5.77 10.58 -20.69
C LYS A 206 6.66 10.38 -19.47
N GLU A 207 6.18 9.63 -18.48
CA GLU A 207 6.89 9.45 -17.21
C GLU A 207 6.52 8.12 -16.55
N TYR A 208 7.54 7.40 -16.09
CA TYR A 208 7.42 6.31 -15.13
C TYR A 208 7.68 6.85 -13.72
N THR A 209 6.64 6.88 -12.88
CA THR A 209 6.76 7.41 -11.52
C THR A 209 7.23 6.37 -10.52
N THR A 210 7.76 6.81 -9.38
CA THR A 210 8.23 5.90 -8.33
C THR A 210 7.12 5.46 -7.35
N SER A 211 5.95 6.11 -7.39
CA SER A 211 4.81 5.77 -6.51
C SER A 211 3.53 5.57 -7.30
N GLY A 212 2.64 4.70 -6.78
CA GLY A 212 1.35 4.37 -7.40
C GLY A 212 0.37 5.54 -7.48
N SER A 213 0.51 6.55 -6.60
CA SER A 213 -0.38 7.72 -6.54
C SER A 213 0.06 8.90 -7.41
N ALA A 214 1.31 8.93 -7.86
CA ALA A 214 1.86 10.09 -8.57
C ALA A 214 1.25 10.32 -9.96
N PRO A 215 0.96 9.29 -10.79
CA PRO A 215 0.38 9.51 -12.12
C PRO A 215 -0.98 10.19 -12.07
N ALA A 216 -1.90 9.75 -11.19
CA ALA A 216 -3.21 10.37 -11.06
C ALA A 216 -3.12 11.84 -10.64
N LYS A 217 -2.20 12.17 -9.74
CA LYS A 217 -1.89 13.57 -9.37
C LYS A 217 -1.38 14.39 -10.57
N ALA A 218 -0.57 13.77 -11.45
CA ALA A 218 -0.08 14.42 -12.68
C ALA A 218 -1.23 14.70 -13.67
N ALA A 219 -2.17 13.78 -13.85
CA ALA A 219 -3.35 14.01 -14.69
C ALA A 219 -4.23 15.14 -14.17
N VAL A 220 -4.44 15.23 -12.84
CA VAL A 220 -5.21 16.33 -12.22
C VAL A 220 -4.53 17.68 -12.45
N ARG A 221 -3.19 17.75 -12.42
CA ARG A 221 -2.44 19.00 -12.73
C ARG A 221 -2.42 19.34 -14.21
N GLY A 222 -2.84 18.43 -15.09
CA GLY A 222 -2.75 18.61 -16.55
C GLY A 222 -1.36 18.36 -17.12
N ASP A 223 -0.51 17.62 -16.39
CA ASP A 223 0.82 17.24 -16.87
C ASP A 223 0.74 16.12 -17.93
N VAL A 224 -0.27 15.24 -17.81
CA VAL A 224 -0.58 14.15 -18.73
C VAL A 224 -2.09 14.06 -18.94
N ALA A 225 -2.52 13.45 -20.06
CA ALA A 225 -3.93 13.25 -20.33
C ALA A 225 -4.48 11.93 -19.74
N ILE A 226 -3.61 10.92 -19.58
CA ILE A 226 -3.98 9.58 -19.14
C ILE A 226 -3.01 9.15 -18.05
N ALA A 227 -3.52 8.65 -16.93
CA ALA A 227 -2.71 8.19 -15.82
C ALA A 227 -3.18 6.81 -15.36
N TYR A 228 -2.29 5.83 -15.27
CA TYR A 228 -2.56 4.59 -14.54
C TYR A 228 -2.26 4.79 -13.06
N GLY A 229 -3.23 4.51 -12.20
CA GLY A 229 -3.12 4.72 -10.76
C GLY A 229 -4.06 3.81 -9.97
N LEU A 230 -4.15 4.06 -8.67
CA LEU A 230 -5.05 3.33 -7.77
C LEU A 230 -6.51 3.65 -8.11
N LEU A 231 -7.35 2.63 -8.28
CA LEU A 231 -8.77 2.79 -8.65
C LEU A 231 -9.49 3.76 -7.72
N TRP A 232 -9.35 3.61 -6.40
CA TRP A 232 -10.02 4.46 -5.43
C TRP A 232 -9.64 5.94 -5.61
N GLN A 233 -8.36 6.22 -5.84
CA GLN A 233 -7.86 7.59 -6.01
C GLN A 233 -8.31 8.16 -7.37
N CYS A 234 -8.32 7.35 -8.41
CA CYS A 234 -8.86 7.75 -9.72
C CYS A 234 -10.34 8.15 -9.61
N VAL A 235 -11.16 7.36 -8.89
CA VAL A 235 -12.58 7.68 -8.66
C VAL A 235 -12.74 8.95 -7.83
N GLN A 236 -11.96 9.10 -6.76
CA GLN A 236 -12.00 10.31 -5.95
C GLN A 236 -11.66 11.55 -6.77
N TYR A 237 -10.57 11.53 -7.54
CA TYR A 237 -10.19 12.66 -8.38
C TYR A 237 -11.20 12.95 -9.50
N ALA A 238 -11.83 11.93 -10.08
CA ALA A 238 -12.90 12.13 -11.04
C ALA A 238 -14.13 12.80 -10.42
N ASN A 239 -14.44 12.51 -9.15
CA ASN A 239 -15.52 13.18 -8.42
C ASN A 239 -15.19 14.64 -8.08
N GLU A 240 -13.95 14.94 -7.80
CA GLU A 240 -13.50 16.27 -7.31
C GLU A 240 -13.13 17.23 -8.45
N ASN A 241 -12.86 16.72 -9.66
CA ASN A 241 -12.33 17.52 -10.77
C ASN A 241 -13.19 17.36 -12.02
N GLU A 242 -13.81 18.45 -12.47
CA GLU A 242 -14.57 18.49 -13.71
C GLU A 242 -13.68 18.18 -14.93
N GLY A 243 -14.14 17.28 -15.81
CA GLY A 243 -13.39 16.85 -16.99
C GLY A 243 -12.41 15.72 -16.70
N MET A 244 -12.55 15.06 -15.55
CA MET A 244 -11.88 13.78 -15.26
C MET A 244 -12.89 12.64 -15.36
N THR A 245 -12.43 11.51 -15.88
CA THR A 245 -13.22 10.27 -15.89
C THR A 245 -12.34 9.07 -15.57
N VAL A 246 -12.94 8.00 -15.05
CA VAL A 246 -12.23 6.74 -14.77
C VAL A 246 -12.52 5.76 -15.89
N LEU A 247 -11.48 5.16 -16.46
CA LEU A 247 -11.61 4.05 -17.37
C LEU A 247 -11.35 2.75 -16.60
N VAL A 248 -12.35 1.89 -16.60
CA VAL A 248 -12.29 0.49 -16.16
C VAL A 248 -12.49 -0.36 -17.42
N PRO A 249 -11.43 -0.97 -18.00
CA PRO A 249 -11.54 -1.81 -19.18
C PRO A 249 -12.43 -3.04 -18.95
N ASP A 250 -13.19 -3.46 -19.95
CA ASP A 250 -14.08 -4.64 -19.88
C ASP A 250 -13.29 -5.94 -19.61
N GLN A 251 -12.00 -5.98 -19.96
CA GLN A 251 -11.12 -7.13 -19.70
C GLN A 251 -10.82 -7.33 -18.22
N GLY A 252 -11.13 -6.36 -17.38
CA GLY A 252 -10.91 -6.39 -15.93
C GLY A 252 -9.72 -5.56 -15.46
N LEU A 253 -9.56 -5.50 -14.15
CA LEU A 253 -8.47 -4.82 -13.47
C LEU A 253 -7.62 -5.83 -12.70
N ALA A 254 -6.31 -5.73 -12.82
CA ALA A 254 -5.41 -6.44 -11.93
C ALA A 254 -5.47 -5.81 -10.54
N PHE A 255 -5.51 -6.66 -9.53
CA PHE A 255 -5.52 -6.24 -8.13
C PHE A 255 -4.33 -6.80 -7.37
N ASP A 256 -3.98 -6.14 -6.28
CA ASP A 256 -3.03 -6.63 -5.30
C ASP A 256 -3.65 -6.66 -3.91
N LEU A 257 -3.06 -7.46 -3.03
CA LEU A 257 -3.43 -7.60 -1.63
C LEU A 257 -2.32 -7.05 -0.76
N PHE A 258 -2.71 -6.27 0.22
CA PHE A 258 -1.82 -5.69 1.20
C PHE A 258 -2.02 -6.33 2.55
N THR A 259 -0.95 -6.37 3.32
CA THR A 259 -0.91 -7.07 4.60
C THR A 259 -0.41 -6.17 5.71
N MET A 260 -0.79 -6.50 6.94
CA MET A 260 -0.28 -5.94 8.17
C MET A 260 0.14 -7.04 9.14
N GLY A 261 1.08 -6.73 10.00
CA GLY A 261 1.55 -7.64 11.05
C GLY A 261 2.54 -6.95 11.97
N MET A 262 3.06 -7.71 12.93
CA MET A 262 4.04 -7.24 13.91
C MET A 262 5.37 -7.96 13.71
N ILE A 263 6.47 -7.29 14.01
CA ILE A 263 7.80 -7.91 14.06
C ILE A 263 7.90 -8.74 15.35
N SER A 264 8.36 -9.98 15.25
CA SER A 264 8.45 -10.92 16.37
C SER A 264 9.29 -10.39 17.51
N GLY A 265 8.77 -10.53 18.72
CA GLY A 265 9.37 -10.01 19.96
C GLY A 265 8.87 -8.60 20.33
N HIS A 266 8.42 -7.79 19.36
CA HIS A 266 7.92 -6.44 19.60
C HIS A 266 6.49 -6.44 20.18
N GLU A 267 5.70 -7.49 19.92
CA GLU A 267 4.36 -7.69 20.49
C GLU A 267 4.35 -7.83 22.01
N THR A 268 5.51 -8.07 22.62
CA THR A 268 5.64 -8.11 24.08
C THR A 268 5.54 -6.73 24.73
N ARG A 269 5.68 -5.67 23.93
CA ARG A 269 5.45 -4.28 24.33
C ARG A 269 3.97 -3.97 24.27
N GLU A 270 3.39 -3.59 25.40
CA GLU A 270 1.97 -3.29 25.49
C GLU A 270 1.48 -2.28 24.43
N PRO A 271 2.18 -1.13 24.19
CA PRO A 271 1.75 -0.17 23.17
C PRO A 271 1.70 -0.76 21.75
N VAL A 272 2.64 -1.61 21.37
CA VAL A 272 2.68 -2.26 20.05
C VAL A 272 1.46 -3.16 19.88
N LYS A 273 1.22 -4.03 20.87
CA LYS A 273 0.08 -4.93 20.83
C LYS A 273 -1.26 -4.19 20.83
N ALA A 274 -1.41 -3.15 21.66
CA ALA A 274 -2.64 -2.37 21.74
C ALA A 274 -2.95 -1.64 20.43
N VAL A 275 -1.93 -1.06 19.77
CA VAL A 275 -2.08 -0.39 18.46
C VAL A 275 -2.44 -1.40 17.39
N PHE A 276 -1.77 -2.56 17.34
CA PHE A 276 -2.09 -3.60 16.37
C PHE A 276 -3.50 -4.18 16.58
N ASP A 277 -3.89 -4.46 17.82
CA ASP A 277 -5.23 -4.93 18.15
C ASP A 277 -6.31 -3.94 17.69
N TYR A 278 -6.09 -2.64 17.85
CA TYR A 278 -7.02 -1.60 17.40
C TYR A 278 -7.04 -1.50 15.87
N LEU A 279 -5.90 -1.54 15.21
CA LEU A 279 -5.83 -1.61 13.75
C LEU A 279 -6.62 -2.80 13.22
N TYR A 280 -6.39 -4.00 13.77
CA TYR A 280 -7.01 -5.23 13.32
C TYR A 280 -8.53 -5.26 13.55
N ASN A 281 -8.97 -4.93 14.76
CA ASN A 281 -10.36 -5.14 15.18
C ASN A 281 -11.29 -3.97 14.85
N GLU A 282 -10.76 -2.72 14.84
CA GLU A 282 -11.60 -1.53 14.82
C GLU A 282 -11.33 -0.60 13.63
N LEU A 283 -10.05 -0.29 13.34
CA LEU A 283 -9.72 0.81 12.44
C LEU A 283 -9.64 0.39 10.98
N ASN A 284 -9.22 -0.86 10.68
CA ASN A 284 -8.99 -1.24 9.28
C ASN A 284 -10.26 -1.27 8.42
N LYS A 285 -11.40 -1.72 8.96
CA LYS A 285 -12.67 -1.73 8.21
C LYS A 285 -13.15 -0.32 7.81
N PRO A 286 -13.21 0.68 8.72
CA PRO A 286 -13.48 2.07 8.33
C PRO A 286 -12.49 2.63 7.33
N GLN A 287 -11.19 2.34 7.50
CA GLN A 287 -10.16 2.75 6.57
C GLN A 287 -10.40 2.18 5.17
N CYS A 288 -10.74 0.88 5.08
CA CYS A 288 -11.06 0.27 3.81
C CYS A 288 -12.29 0.92 3.16
N ALA A 289 -13.38 1.16 3.88
CA ALA A 289 -14.57 1.80 3.33
C ALA A 289 -14.27 3.19 2.73
N LYS A 290 -13.30 3.89 3.32
CA LYS A 290 -12.94 5.25 2.94
C LYS A 290 -11.95 5.31 1.78
N PHE A 291 -11.01 4.36 1.68
CA PHE A 291 -9.91 4.43 0.73
C PHE A 291 -9.80 3.21 -0.20
N ASN A 292 -10.01 1.99 0.33
CA ASN A 292 -9.89 0.75 -0.44
C ASN A 292 -11.17 -0.08 -0.29
N PRO A 293 -12.31 0.36 -0.86
CA PRO A 293 -13.59 -0.27 -0.57
C PRO A 293 -13.82 -1.62 -1.26
N ASP A 294 -12.80 -2.19 -1.90
CA ASP A 294 -12.85 -3.55 -2.41
C ASP A 294 -13.01 -4.56 -1.28
N LYS A 295 -13.91 -5.52 -1.49
CA LYS A 295 -14.34 -6.41 -0.44
C LYS A 295 -13.24 -7.36 0.02
N ILE A 296 -12.86 -7.24 1.29
CA ILE A 296 -11.98 -8.19 1.99
C ILE A 296 -12.62 -8.80 3.26
N TYR A 297 -13.66 -8.18 3.80
CA TYR A 297 -14.38 -8.65 4.98
C TYR A 297 -15.80 -9.13 4.64
N VAL A 298 -16.31 -10.10 5.41
CA VAL A 298 -17.69 -10.60 5.26
C VAL A 298 -18.69 -9.46 5.48
N ASP A 299 -18.46 -8.64 6.51
CA ASP A 299 -19.27 -7.49 6.91
C ASP A 299 -18.63 -6.15 6.51
N MET A 300 -18.05 -6.09 5.30
CA MET A 300 -17.41 -4.88 4.77
C MET A 300 -18.41 -3.71 4.77
N PRO A 301 -18.05 -2.54 5.35
CA PRO A 301 -18.86 -1.35 5.21
C PRO A 301 -19.03 -0.93 3.75
N ALA A 302 -20.11 -0.20 3.46
CA ALA A 302 -20.29 0.38 2.13
C ALA A 302 -19.17 1.39 1.83
N ALA A 303 -18.78 1.46 0.55
CA ALA A 303 -17.79 2.45 0.09
C ALA A 303 -18.25 3.88 0.45
N GLU A 304 -17.36 4.66 1.03
CA GLU A 304 -17.58 6.08 1.29
C GLU A 304 -17.25 6.95 0.08
N ILE A 305 -16.57 6.39 -0.94
CA ILE A 305 -16.20 7.09 -2.17
C ILE A 305 -17.42 7.10 -3.11
N PRO A 306 -18.01 8.27 -3.42
CA PRO A 306 -19.11 8.35 -4.39
C PRO A 306 -18.70 7.79 -5.75
N ASN A 307 -19.65 7.14 -6.44
CA ASN A 307 -19.42 6.54 -7.77
C ASN A 307 -18.32 5.46 -7.84
N TYR A 308 -17.88 4.92 -6.70
CA TYR A 308 -17.00 3.76 -6.73
C TYR A 308 -17.71 2.59 -7.41
N PRO A 309 -17.09 1.86 -8.35
CA PRO A 309 -17.74 0.78 -9.05
C PRO A 309 -18.20 -0.31 -8.08
N ALA A 310 -19.45 -0.73 -8.21
CA ALA A 310 -20.01 -1.79 -7.36
C ALA A 310 -19.37 -3.17 -7.63
N SER A 311 -18.85 -3.37 -8.84
CA SER A 311 -18.10 -4.55 -9.27
C SER A 311 -17.34 -4.24 -10.56
N TYR A 312 -16.29 -4.99 -10.80
CA TYR A 312 -15.52 -5.04 -12.06
C TYR A 312 -14.96 -6.45 -12.22
N GLU A 313 -14.58 -6.82 -13.44
CA GLU A 313 -13.87 -8.08 -13.67
C GLU A 313 -12.47 -8.00 -13.06
N GLU A 314 -12.05 -9.07 -12.36
CA GLU A 314 -10.76 -9.12 -11.66
C GLU A 314 -9.76 -9.98 -12.43
N ILE A 315 -8.57 -9.45 -12.65
CA ILE A 315 -7.44 -10.20 -13.18
C ILE A 315 -6.59 -10.66 -12.00
N THR A 316 -6.68 -11.95 -11.67
CA THR A 316 -5.81 -12.56 -10.65
C THR A 316 -4.42 -12.76 -11.22
N MET A 317 -3.46 -11.98 -10.77
CA MET A 317 -2.08 -12.00 -11.25
C MET A 317 -1.43 -13.37 -11.08
N ASN A 318 -0.65 -13.78 -12.08
CA ASN A 318 0.19 -14.97 -11.99
C ASN A 318 1.27 -14.78 -10.90
N GLY A 319 1.61 -15.88 -10.21
CA GLY A 319 2.71 -15.86 -9.25
C GLY A 319 2.49 -14.93 -8.04
N LEU A 320 1.24 -14.72 -7.60
CA LEU A 320 0.91 -13.81 -6.49
C LEU A 320 1.68 -14.11 -5.18
N PHE A 321 2.11 -15.37 -5.00
CA PHE A 321 2.93 -15.82 -3.86
C PHE A 321 4.32 -16.31 -4.30
N ASP A 322 4.68 -16.12 -5.55
CA ASP A 322 5.89 -16.66 -6.13
C ASP A 322 6.92 -15.55 -6.35
N PHE A 323 7.89 -15.51 -5.42
CA PHE A 323 8.98 -14.55 -5.48
C PHE A 323 9.82 -14.69 -6.74
N GLU A 324 10.14 -15.95 -7.12
CA GLU A 324 10.99 -16.20 -8.29
C GLU A 324 10.29 -15.73 -9.57
N TYR A 325 8.99 -15.97 -9.65
CA TYR A 325 8.16 -15.44 -10.73
C TYR A 325 8.18 -13.90 -10.78
N LYS A 326 7.95 -13.24 -9.64
CA LYS A 326 8.01 -11.76 -9.56
C LYS A 326 9.37 -11.25 -10.01
N GLN A 327 10.45 -11.82 -9.49
CA GLN A 327 11.80 -11.37 -9.82
C GLN A 327 12.11 -11.58 -11.31
N ASN A 328 11.80 -12.76 -11.86
CA ASN A 328 11.99 -13.05 -13.27
C ASN A 328 11.20 -12.08 -14.16
N LEU A 329 9.96 -11.77 -13.79
CA LEU A 329 9.14 -10.83 -14.54
C LEU A 329 9.71 -9.40 -14.46
N LEU A 330 10.19 -8.96 -13.29
CA LEU A 330 10.83 -7.64 -13.13
C LEU A 330 12.16 -7.54 -13.87
N ASP A 331 12.94 -8.63 -13.96
CA ASP A 331 14.20 -8.67 -14.71
C ASP A 331 13.98 -8.52 -16.23
N MET A 332 12.77 -8.80 -16.73
CA MET A 332 12.39 -8.56 -18.14
C MET A 332 11.91 -7.13 -18.41
N TRP A 333 11.70 -6.31 -17.38
CA TRP A 333 11.31 -4.91 -17.57
C TRP A 333 12.49 -4.07 -18.05
N MET A 334 12.31 -3.35 -19.18
CA MET A 334 13.40 -2.66 -19.86
C MET A 334 13.35 -1.12 -19.78
N TYR A 335 12.34 -0.52 -19.08
CA TYR A 335 12.08 0.92 -19.09
C TYR A 335 12.29 1.61 -17.74
#